data_eae9f612ce98b6e157577564523ee5c7
#
_entry.id   eae9f612ce98b6e157577564523ee5c7
#
_cell.length_a   1.000
_cell.length_b   1.000
_cell.length_c   1.000
_cell.angle_alpha   90.00
_cell.angle_beta   90.00
_cell.angle_gamma   90.00
#
_symmetry.space_group_name_H-M   'P 1'
#
loop_
_entity.id
_entity.type
_entity.pdbx_description
1 polymer ?
#
loop_
_entity_poly.entity_id
_entity_poly.type
_entity_poly.pdbx_seq_one_letter_code
_entity_poly.pdbx_strand_id
1 'polypeptide(L)'
;VTFHYLESADDPRVADYTQLTDVHLRKVREPAEGLYIAESSRVLRRALAAGHRPRSFFLAEKWAEDLADVFAQYPEVPAYVGSAALLEEITGFHLHRGAMAAMHRPAPVPLPELLAGARRVAVLEDIVDHTNVGAIFRSAAALGVDAVLVSPRCGDPLYRRSVRVSMGTVFQVPWARLEDWPGGLAALQAQGFTVAAMELTDDAVDLDELAARRPERLALVLGTEGAGMSEGTLAAVDLAVKIPMRPGVDSLNVAAASAVAFWE
;
A
#
# COMPACT_ATOMS: atom_id res chain seq x y z
N VAL A 1 20.47 11.48 17.30
CA VAL A 1 20.83 10.27 16.55
C VAL A 1 22.28 9.90 16.83
N THR A 2 22.53 8.64 17.14
CA THR A 2 23.87 8.10 17.21
C THR A 2 24.26 7.54 15.86
N PHE A 3 25.33 8.06 15.25
CA PHE A 3 25.86 7.54 13.99
C PHE A 3 26.76 6.32 14.27
N HIS A 4 26.46 5.22 13.60
CA HIS A 4 27.25 3.99 13.62
C HIS A 4 27.82 3.75 12.23
N TYR A 5 29.11 3.92 12.07
CA TYR A 5 29.80 3.66 10.80
C TYR A 5 29.97 2.15 10.62
N LEU A 6 29.58 1.68 9.44
CA LEU A 6 29.61 0.27 9.07
C LEU A 6 30.91 -0.07 8.37
N GLU A 7 31.51 -1.20 8.74
CA GLU A 7 32.75 -1.72 8.14
C GLU A 7 32.51 -3.04 7.38
N SER A 8 31.41 -3.74 7.65
CA SER A 8 31.10 -5.05 7.06
C SER A 8 29.61 -5.20 6.77
N ALA A 9 29.32 -5.96 5.73
CA ALA A 9 27.94 -6.35 5.38
C ALA A 9 27.32 -7.35 6.37
N ASP A 10 28.12 -8.08 7.12
CA ASP A 10 27.69 -9.05 8.13
C ASP A 10 27.38 -8.41 9.48
N ASP A 11 27.34 -7.09 9.59
CA ASP A 11 27.01 -6.42 10.83
C ASP A 11 25.58 -6.73 11.28
N PRO A 12 25.36 -7.39 12.44
CA PRO A 12 24.04 -7.82 12.87
C PRO A 12 23.06 -6.67 13.11
N ARG A 13 23.56 -5.44 13.32
CA ARG A 13 22.73 -4.25 13.55
C ARG A 13 21.92 -3.85 12.32
N VAL A 14 22.37 -4.22 11.11
CA VAL A 14 21.69 -3.91 9.85
C VAL A 14 20.85 -5.05 9.30
N ALA A 15 20.54 -6.05 10.13
CA ALA A 15 19.73 -7.20 9.72
C ALA A 15 18.39 -6.82 9.08
N ASP A 16 17.76 -5.72 9.51
CA ASP A 16 16.51 -5.21 8.93
C ASP A 16 16.64 -4.85 7.43
N TYR A 17 17.85 -4.55 6.97
CA TYR A 17 18.14 -4.09 5.60
C TYR A 17 18.72 -5.17 4.68
N THR A 18 18.90 -6.39 5.18
CA THR A 18 19.43 -7.49 4.38
C THR A 18 18.37 -8.13 3.52
N GLN A 19 18.78 -8.69 2.37
CA GLN A 19 17.91 -9.47 1.47
C GLN A 19 16.60 -8.77 1.07
N LEU A 20 16.65 -7.46 0.87
CA LEU A 20 15.48 -6.65 0.51
C LEU A 20 14.89 -7.02 -0.86
N THR A 21 15.62 -7.72 -1.71
CA THR A 21 15.17 -8.22 -3.02
C THR A 21 14.44 -9.55 -2.94
N ASP A 22 14.59 -10.30 -1.84
CA ASP A 22 13.87 -11.55 -1.61
C ASP A 22 12.43 -11.29 -1.16
N VAL A 23 11.52 -11.22 -2.13
CA VAL A 23 10.09 -10.93 -1.87
C VAL A 23 9.45 -11.96 -0.96
N HIS A 24 9.80 -13.25 -1.12
CA HIS A 24 9.19 -14.33 -0.33
C HIS A 24 9.60 -14.23 1.13
N LEU A 25 10.89 -14.08 1.40
CA LEU A 25 11.41 -13.89 2.75
C LEU A 25 10.81 -12.65 3.43
N ARG A 26 10.82 -11.52 2.72
CA ARG A 26 10.36 -10.24 3.27
C ARG A 26 8.85 -10.24 3.56
N LYS A 27 8.06 -10.90 2.74
CA LYS A 27 6.60 -11.05 2.94
C LYS A 27 6.25 -11.74 4.26
N VAL A 28 7.08 -12.66 4.70
CA VAL A 28 6.90 -13.36 5.99
C VAL A 28 7.53 -12.57 7.14
N ARG A 29 8.76 -12.13 6.95
CA ARG A 29 9.57 -11.51 8.00
C ARG A 29 9.04 -10.15 8.44
N GLU A 30 8.73 -9.26 7.50
CA GLU A 30 8.34 -7.89 7.84
C GLU A 30 7.08 -7.79 8.71
N PRO A 31 5.98 -8.52 8.41
CA PRO A 31 4.84 -8.54 9.30
C PRO A 31 5.13 -9.21 10.65
N ALA A 32 5.87 -10.33 10.65
CA ALA A 32 6.20 -11.08 11.87
C ALA A 32 7.06 -10.26 12.84
N GLU A 33 8.01 -9.48 12.33
CA GLU A 33 8.89 -8.62 13.13
C GLU A 33 8.30 -7.22 13.36
N GLY A 34 7.11 -6.93 12.84
CA GLY A 34 6.43 -5.65 12.99
C GLY A 34 7.18 -4.49 12.36
N LEU A 35 7.79 -4.71 11.19
CA LEU A 35 8.57 -3.68 10.48
C LEU A 35 8.14 -3.54 9.02
N TYR A 36 8.54 -2.42 8.41
CA TYR A 36 8.58 -2.22 6.97
C TYR A 36 9.74 -1.27 6.61
N ILE A 37 10.09 -1.21 5.32
CA ILE A 37 11.18 -0.38 4.83
C ILE A 37 10.64 0.84 4.07
N ALA A 38 10.98 2.03 4.54
CA ALA A 38 10.78 3.29 3.84
C ALA A 38 12.05 3.62 3.04
N GLU A 39 11.95 3.68 1.71
CA GLU A 39 13.06 3.96 0.79
C GLU A 39 12.93 5.38 0.23
N SER A 40 13.94 6.17 0.35
CA SER A 40 14.14 7.57 0.00
C SER A 40 13.72 8.57 1.09
N SER A 41 14.45 9.70 1.15
CA SER A 41 14.16 10.78 2.10
C SER A 41 12.72 11.29 2.00
N ARG A 42 12.16 11.35 0.79
CA ARG A 42 10.77 11.80 0.58
C ARG A 42 9.75 10.84 1.18
N VAL A 43 9.91 9.53 0.95
CA VAL A 43 9.02 8.50 1.50
C VAL A 43 9.14 8.45 3.01
N LEU A 44 10.37 8.51 3.53
CA LEU A 44 10.65 8.57 4.96
C LEU A 44 9.92 9.74 5.63
N ARG A 45 10.06 10.95 5.09
CA ARG A 45 9.38 12.15 5.62
C ARG A 45 7.85 12.00 5.61
N ARG A 46 7.27 11.37 4.58
CA ARG A 46 5.84 11.08 4.54
C ARG A 46 5.40 10.08 5.60
N ALA A 47 6.19 9.04 5.85
CA ALA A 47 5.93 8.09 6.92
C ALA A 47 5.93 8.79 8.30
N LEU A 48 6.95 9.62 8.57
CA LEU A 48 7.05 10.38 9.82
C LEU A 48 5.90 11.38 9.98
N ALA A 49 5.53 12.09 8.90
CA ALA A 49 4.40 13.02 8.90
C ALA A 49 3.06 12.32 9.16
N ALA A 50 2.93 11.04 8.78
CA ALA A 50 1.78 10.19 9.12
C ALA A 50 1.83 9.60 10.54
N GLY A 51 2.84 9.95 11.35
CA GLY A 51 2.98 9.48 12.72
C GLY A 51 3.67 8.13 12.87
N HIS A 52 4.23 7.57 11.81
CA HIS A 52 4.98 6.31 11.89
C HIS A 52 6.32 6.53 12.59
N ARG A 53 6.79 5.54 13.33
CA ARG A 53 8.01 5.63 14.14
C ARG A 53 9.17 4.89 13.48
N PRO A 54 10.36 5.53 13.36
CA PRO A 54 11.55 4.85 12.84
C PRO A 54 12.14 3.91 13.90
N ARG A 55 12.67 2.77 13.46
CA ARG A 55 13.49 1.83 14.25
C ARG A 55 14.96 2.16 14.11
N SER A 56 15.36 2.49 12.89
CA SER A 56 16.73 2.88 12.53
C SER A 56 16.74 3.61 11.20
N PHE A 57 17.81 4.34 10.94
CA PHE A 57 18.13 4.94 9.65
C PHE A 57 19.31 4.23 9.00
N PHE A 58 19.37 4.22 7.68
CA PHE A 58 20.39 3.54 6.90
C PHE A 58 20.70 4.37 5.65
N LEU A 59 21.92 4.89 5.55
CA LEU A 59 22.27 5.89 4.55
C LEU A 59 23.77 5.94 4.23
N ALA A 60 24.09 6.47 3.04
CA ALA A 60 25.45 6.93 2.78
C ALA A 60 25.67 8.31 3.40
N GLU A 61 26.88 8.58 3.87
CA GLU A 61 27.24 9.81 4.61
C GLU A 61 26.81 11.10 3.91
N LYS A 62 26.92 11.16 2.59
CA LYS A 62 26.49 12.31 1.77
C LYS A 62 25.04 12.72 1.94
N TRP A 63 24.19 11.85 2.49
CA TRP A 63 22.76 12.10 2.72
C TRP A 63 22.44 12.51 4.16
N ALA A 64 23.44 12.56 5.04
CA ALA A 64 23.22 12.89 6.44
C ALA A 64 22.73 14.33 6.63
N GLU A 65 23.21 15.27 5.81
CA GLU A 65 22.79 16.66 5.86
C GLU A 65 21.32 16.84 5.44
N ASP A 66 20.86 16.11 4.41
CA ASP A 66 19.46 16.12 3.93
C ASP A 66 18.45 15.69 5.00
N LEU A 67 18.87 14.91 5.97
CA LEU A 67 18.03 14.38 7.05
C LEU A 67 18.37 14.95 8.44
N ALA A 68 19.18 15.99 8.53
CA ALA A 68 19.62 16.55 9.81
C ALA A 68 18.45 16.96 10.72
N ASP A 69 17.38 17.53 10.15
CA ASP A 69 16.16 17.89 10.85
C ASP A 69 15.38 16.67 11.37
N VAL A 70 15.36 15.58 10.61
CA VAL A 70 14.78 14.30 11.03
C VAL A 70 15.58 13.71 12.19
N PHE A 71 16.89 13.69 12.09
CA PHE A 71 17.77 13.18 13.14
C PHE A 71 17.61 13.97 14.45
N ALA A 72 17.40 15.27 14.37
CA ALA A 72 17.13 16.10 15.53
C ALA A 72 15.81 15.75 16.23
N GLN A 73 14.80 15.30 15.49
CA GLN A 73 13.50 14.88 16.03
C GLN A 73 13.53 13.50 16.69
N TYR A 74 14.48 12.63 16.28
CA TYR A 74 14.60 11.24 16.76
C TYR A 74 16.00 10.94 17.28
N PRO A 75 16.47 11.66 18.32
CA PRO A 75 17.85 11.56 18.80
C PRO A 75 18.23 10.17 19.34
N GLU A 76 17.25 9.39 19.77
CA GLU A 76 17.44 8.04 20.31
C GLU A 76 17.53 6.95 19.24
N VAL A 77 17.13 7.25 17.98
CA VAL A 77 17.10 6.25 16.90
C VAL A 77 18.48 6.13 16.27
N PRO A 78 19.05 4.90 16.14
CA PRO A 78 20.36 4.71 15.55
C PRO A 78 20.37 5.01 14.05
N ALA A 79 21.45 5.61 13.54
CA ALA A 79 21.71 5.80 12.13
C ALA A 79 22.95 4.99 11.72
N TYR A 80 22.77 4.05 10.81
CA TYR A 80 23.84 3.23 10.24
C TYR A 80 24.33 3.87 8.95
N VAL A 81 25.63 4.17 8.92
CA VAL A 81 26.25 4.90 7.82
C VAL A 81 27.33 4.05 7.18
N GLY A 82 27.29 3.93 5.87
CA GLY A 82 28.29 3.17 5.11
C GLY A 82 28.61 3.76 3.75
N SER A 83 29.61 3.21 3.09
CA SER A 83 29.89 3.52 1.69
C SER A 83 28.75 3.05 0.78
N ALA A 84 28.58 3.68 -0.38
CA ALA A 84 27.55 3.26 -1.33
C ALA A 84 27.70 1.78 -1.73
N ALA A 85 28.92 1.28 -1.89
CA ALA A 85 29.20 -0.10 -2.22
C ALA A 85 28.78 -1.06 -1.10
N LEU A 86 29.08 -0.72 0.16
CA LEU A 86 28.67 -1.53 1.31
C LEU A 86 27.15 -1.56 1.48
N LEU A 87 26.48 -0.42 1.28
CA LEU A 87 25.02 -0.37 1.34
C LEU A 87 24.37 -1.22 0.24
N GLU A 88 24.93 -1.24 -0.97
CA GLU A 88 24.47 -2.10 -2.07
C GLU A 88 24.67 -3.58 -1.75
N GLU A 89 25.80 -3.95 -1.17
CA GLU A 89 26.08 -5.31 -0.72
C GLU A 89 25.06 -5.78 0.31
N ILE A 90 24.73 -4.96 1.31
CA ILE A 90 23.76 -5.26 2.37
C ILE A 90 22.35 -5.40 1.80
N THR A 91 21.91 -4.47 0.97
CA THR A 91 20.52 -4.41 0.46
C THR A 91 20.25 -5.31 -0.72
N GLY A 92 21.28 -5.65 -1.49
CA GLY A 92 21.18 -6.41 -2.74
C GLY A 92 20.80 -5.57 -3.96
N PHE A 93 20.83 -4.23 -3.85
CA PHE A 93 20.57 -3.32 -4.98
C PHE A 93 21.18 -1.93 -4.75
N HIS A 94 21.41 -1.20 -5.84
CA HIS A 94 21.98 0.14 -5.77
C HIS A 94 20.99 1.18 -5.21
N LEU A 95 21.39 1.86 -4.14
CA LEU A 95 20.60 2.90 -3.49
C LEU A 95 20.75 4.23 -4.24
N HIS A 96 19.85 4.51 -5.16
CA HIS A 96 19.95 5.68 -6.03
C HIS A 96 19.63 7.01 -5.33
N ARG A 97 18.81 7.03 -4.28
CA ARG A 97 18.29 8.27 -3.70
C ARG A 97 18.18 8.20 -2.18
N GLY A 98 19.04 8.94 -1.52
CA GLY A 98 18.84 9.30 -0.13
C GLY A 98 19.16 8.18 0.86
N ALA A 99 18.27 8.06 1.79
CA ALA A 99 18.36 7.16 2.90
C ALA A 99 17.21 6.16 2.89
N MET A 100 17.38 5.09 3.63
CA MET A 100 16.32 4.17 4.04
C MET A 100 16.06 4.31 5.53
N ALA A 101 14.89 3.88 5.95
CA ALA A 101 14.61 3.63 7.35
C ALA A 101 13.84 2.31 7.51
N ALA A 102 14.22 1.54 8.51
CA ALA A 102 13.35 0.51 9.06
C ALA A 102 12.35 1.20 9.98
N MET A 103 11.08 0.96 9.74
CA MET A 103 9.98 1.60 10.44
C MET A 103 9.18 0.57 11.23
N HIS A 104 8.63 0.97 12.37
CA HIS A 104 7.64 0.16 13.04
C HIS A 104 6.33 0.13 12.25
N ARG A 105 5.73 -1.05 12.11
CA ARG A 105 4.36 -1.16 11.58
C ARG A 105 3.39 -0.52 12.56
N PRO A 106 2.48 0.35 12.09
CA PRO A 106 1.41 0.84 12.94
C PRO A 106 0.48 -0.32 13.34
N ALA A 107 -0.17 -0.20 14.48
CA ALA A 107 -1.23 -1.12 14.85
C ALA A 107 -2.36 -1.08 13.81
N PRO A 108 -2.97 -2.22 13.46
CA PRO A 108 -4.13 -2.24 12.57
C PRO A 108 -5.26 -1.39 13.13
N VAL A 109 -5.87 -0.57 12.26
CA VAL A 109 -7.07 0.20 12.64
C VAL A 109 -8.27 -0.76 12.61
N PRO A 110 -9.11 -0.83 13.66
CA PRO A 110 -10.31 -1.64 13.65
C PRO A 110 -11.26 -1.22 12.52
N LEU A 111 -11.86 -2.19 11.83
CA LEU A 111 -12.72 -1.93 10.68
C LEU A 111 -13.87 -0.93 10.97
N PRO A 112 -14.59 -1.01 12.11
CA PRO A 112 -15.63 -0.03 12.42
C PRO A 112 -15.10 1.40 12.56
N GLU A 113 -13.91 1.57 13.13
CA GLU A 113 -13.25 2.88 13.27
C GLU A 113 -12.79 3.41 11.89
N LEU A 114 -12.18 2.55 11.09
CA LEU A 114 -11.71 2.89 9.75
C LEU A 114 -12.86 3.33 8.84
N LEU A 115 -14.02 2.72 8.97
CA LEU A 115 -15.20 3.02 8.16
C LEU A 115 -16.10 4.13 8.76
N ALA A 116 -15.81 4.60 9.98
CA ALA A 116 -16.57 5.68 10.60
C ALA A 116 -16.44 6.96 9.76
N GLY A 117 -17.56 7.42 9.19
CA GLY A 117 -17.57 8.60 8.33
C GLY A 117 -17.05 8.38 6.89
N ALA A 118 -16.52 7.22 6.55
CA ALA A 118 -16.10 6.91 5.20
C ALA A 118 -17.30 6.84 4.25
N ARG A 119 -17.17 7.44 3.07
CA ARG A 119 -18.17 7.46 2.00
C ARG A 119 -17.71 6.73 0.74
N ARG A 120 -16.43 6.73 0.48
CA ARG A 120 -15.80 6.10 -0.68
C ARG A 120 -14.70 5.14 -0.20
N VAL A 121 -14.89 3.87 -0.46
CA VAL A 121 -13.97 2.80 -0.05
C VAL A 121 -13.56 1.99 -1.27
N ALA A 122 -12.28 1.71 -1.40
CA ALA A 122 -11.78 0.73 -2.37
C ALA A 122 -11.54 -0.61 -1.66
N VAL A 123 -11.94 -1.70 -2.29
CA VAL A 123 -11.72 -3.07 -1.80
C VAL A 123 -10.91 -3.82 -2.84
N LEU A 124 -9.75 -4.34 -2.47
CA LEU A 124 -8.83 -5.03 -3.37
C LEU A 124 -8.93 -6.53 -3.15
N GLU A 125 -9.44 -7.27 -4.15
CA GLU A 125 -9.47 -8.72 -4.13
C GLU A 125 -8.24 -9.31 -4.80
N ASP A 126 -7.39 -9.97 -4.01
CA ASP A 126 -6.28 -10.80 -4.48
C ASP A 126 -5.29 -10.12 -5.45
N ILE A 127 -5.16 -8.81 -5.35
CA ILE A 127 -4.16 -8.06 -6.13
C ILE A 127 -2.80 -8.31 -5.49
N VAL A 128 -2.04 -9.26 -6.06
CA VAL A 128 -0.77 -9.74 -5.51
C VAL A 128 0.43 -8.90 -5.95
N ASP A 129 0.34 -8.20 -7.09
CA ASP A 129 1.41 -7.34 -7.56
C ASP A 129 1.47 -6.05 -6.74
N HIS A 130 2.56 -5.90 -6.01
CA HIS A 130 2.82 -4.72 -5.18
C HIS A 130 2.91 -3.41 -5.98
N THR A 131 3.20 -3.47 -7.28
CA THR A 131 3.18 -2.30 -8.17
C THR A 131 1.75 -1.81 -8.34
N ASN A 132 0.82 -2.71 -8.62
CA ASN A 132 -0.60 -2.39 -8.74
C ASN A 132 -1.17 -1.90 -7.40
N VAL A 133 -0.84 -2.58 -6.29
CA VAL A 133 -1.26 -2.12 -4.95
C VAL A 133 -0.79 -0.68 -4.69
N GLY A 134 0.49 -0.40 -4.90
CA GLY A 134 1.05 0.95 -4.69
C GLY A 134 0.41 2.01 -5.60
N ALA A 135 0.17 1.68 -6.86
CA ALA A 135 -0.47 2.60 -7.82
C ALA A 135 -1.93 2.90 -7.45
N ILE A 136 -2.69 1.88 -6.99
CA ILE A 136 -4.07 2.05 -6.52
C ILE A 136 -4.10 2.97 -5.29
N PHE A 137 -3.23 2.75 -4.30
CA PHE A 137 -3.13 3.64 -3.14
C PHE A 137 -2.80 5.08 -3.52
N ARG A 138 -1.94 5.26 -4.54
CA ARG A 138 -1.62 6.60 -5.03
C ARG A 138 -2.82 7.28 -5.66
N SER A 139 -3.60 6.57 -6.47
CA SER A 139 -4.85 7.07 -7.05
C SER A 139 -5.90 7.33 -5.98
N ALA A 140 -6.05 6.43 -5.01
CA ALA A 140 -6.96 6.57 -3.88
C ALA A 140 -6.68 7.85 -3.08
N ALA A 141 -5.41 8.09 -2.73
CA ALA A 141 -5.00 9.31 -2.02
C ALA A 141 -5.26 10.58 -2.84
N ALA A 142 -5.02 10.53 -4.15
CA ALA A 142 -5.17 11.69 -5.03
C ALA A 142 -6.64 12.04 -5.32
N LEU A 143 -7.53 11.04 -5.35
CA LEU A 143 -8.91 11.17 -5.81
C LEU A 143 -9.95 11.06 -4.67
N GLY A 144 -9.50 11.13 -3.42
CA GLY A 144 -10.39 11.28 -2.26
C GLY A 144 -11.10 10.00 -1.82
N VAL A 145 -10.48 8.82 -2.03
CA VAL A 145 -10.92 7.58 -1.41
C VAL A 145 -10.61 7.64 0.09
N ASP A 146 -11.61 7.39 0.93
CA ASP A 146 -11.51 7.53 2.37
C ASP A 146 -10.77 6.38 3.06
N ALA A 147 -10.89 5.17 2.51
CA ALA A 147 -10.23 3.98 3.04
C ALA A 147 -10.01 2.92 1.96
N VAL A 148 -9.00 2.08 2.16
CA VAL A 148 -8.74 0.90 1.30
C VAL A 148 -8.79 -0.36 2.15
N LEU A 149 -9.55 -1.35 1.70
CA LEU A 149 -9.60 -2.69 2.28
C LEU A 149 -8.90 -3.66 1.34
N VAL A 150 -8.15 -4.60 1.90
CA VAL A 150 -7.45 -5.61 1.11
C VAL A 150 -7.87 -7.01 1.56
N SER A 151 -8.12 -7.92 0.60
CA SER A 151 -8.42 -9.32 0.89
C SER A 151 -7.21 -10.04 1.50
N PRO A 152 -7.38 -11.23 2.10
CA PRO A 152 -6.28 -11.93 2.80
C PRO A 152 -5.06 -12.20 1.91
N ARG A 153 -5.25 -12.44 0.61
CA ARG A 153 -4.17 -12.77 -0.33
C ARG A 153 -3.57 -11.58 -1.09
N CYS A 154 -4.10 -10.38 -0.88
CA CYS A 154 -3.52 -9.17 -1.48
C CYS A 154 -2.08 -8.95 -1.05
N GLY A 155 -1.29 -8.37 -1.95
CA GLY A 155 0.02 -7.82 -1.64
C GLY A 155 -0.04 -6.87 -0.45
N ASP A 156 1.02 -6.84 0.33
CA ASP A 156 1.12 -5.98 1.50
C ASP A 156 1.29 -4.51 1.08
N PRO A 157 0.39 -3.59 1.46
CA PRO A 157 0.54 -2.16 1.18
C PRO A 157 1.81 -1.54 1.76
N LEU A 158 2.35 -2.09 2.85
CA LEU A 158 3.59 -1.62 3.47
C LEU A 158 4.85 -2.33 2.94
N TYR A 159 4.71 -3.28 2.02
CA TYR A 159 5.89 -3.82 1.37
C TYR A 159 6.62 -2.74 0.57
N ARG A 160 7.95 -2.77 0.60
CA ARG A 160 8.84 -1.74 0.04
C ARG A 160 8.44 -1.27 -1.37
N ARG A 161 8.06 -2.19 -2.27
CA ARG A 161 7.65 -1.85 -3.64
C ARG A 161 6.34 -1.06 -3.66
N SER A 162 5.33 -1.46 -2.89
CA SER A 162 4.07 -0.72 -2.77
C SER A 162 4.30 0.68 -2.22
N VAL A 163 5.09 0.80 -1.16
CA VAL A 163 5.47 2.08 -0.55
C VAL A 163 6.17 2.98 -1.55
N ARG A 164 7.12 2.44 -2.32
CA ARG A 164 7.89 3.19 -3.32
C ARG A 164 7.01 3.65 -4.49
N VAL A 165 6.21 2.74 -5.07
CA VAL A 165 5.33 3.06 -6.21
C VAL A 165 4.27 4.08 -5.82
N SER A 166 3.71 3.97 -4.62
CA SER A 166 2.77 4.98 -4.09
C SER A 166 3.45 6.31 -3.76
N MET A 167 4.78 6.37 -3.81
CA MET A 167 5.55 7.53 -3.32
C MET A 167 5.25 7.87 -1.86
N GLY A 168 4.88 6.87 -1.05
CA GLY A 168 4.49 7.04 0.35
C GLY A 168 3.05 7.54 0.56
N THR A 169 2.22 7.64 -0.48
CA THR A 169 0.80 8.00 -0.28
C THR A 169 0.00 6.89 0.41
N VAL A 170 0.53 5.67 0.44
CA VAL A 170 -0.01 4.56 1.24
C VAL A 170 -0.16 4.94 2.74
N PHE A 171 0.63 5.89 3.23
CA PHE A 171 0.52 6.39 4.61
C PHE A 171 -0.60 7.43 4.80
N GLN A 172 -1.19 7.93 3.72
CA GLN A 172 -2.20 9.00 3.74
C GLN A 172 -3.63 8.46 3.64
N VAL A 173 -3.79 7.19 3.23
CA VAL A 173 -5.10 6.54 3.13
C VAL A 173 -5.16 5.42 4.17
N PRO A 174 -6.09 5.50 5.14
CA PRO A 174 -6.30 4.42 6.10
C PRO A 174 -6.63 3.12 5.39
N TRP A 175 -6.12 2.00 5.89
CA TRP A 175 -6.39 0.70 5.28
C TRP A 175 -6.45 -0.40 6.33
N ALA A 176 -7.15 -1.48 6.00
CA ALA A 176 -7.20 -2.69 6.80
C ALA A 176 -7.22 -3.94 5.91
N ARG A 177 -6.73 -5.05 6.43
CA ARG A 177 -6.90 -6.36 5.82
C ARG A 177 -8.17 -7.02 6.35
N LEU A 178 -9.00 -7.48 5.43
CA LEU A 178 -10.16 -8.30 5.78
C LEU A 178 -9.70 -9.73 6.00
N GLU A 179 -9.99 -10.29 7.17
CA GLU A 179 -9.61 -11.67 7.50
C GLU A 179 -10.57 -12.68 6.85
N ASP A 180 -11.85 -12.33 6.77
CA ASP A 180 -12.89 -13.13 6.13
C ASP A 180 -13.19 -12.59 4.73
N TRP A 181 -13.10 -13.45 3.71
CA TRP A 181 -13.34 -13.10 2.33
C TRP A 181 -14.10 -14.20 1.59
N PRO A 182 -15.19 -13.90 0.85
CA PRO A 182 -15.80 -12.56 0.68
C PRO A 182 -16.78 -12.15 1.77
N GLY A 183 -16.89 -12.89 2.88
CA GLY A 183 -17.85 -12.62 3.97
C GLY A 183 -17.74 -11.21 4.54
N GLY A 184 -16.53 -10.62 4.57
CA GLY A 184 -16.32 -9.25 5.00
C GLY A 184 -17.09 -8.18 4.23
N LEU A 185 -17.57 -8.47 3.01
CA LEU A 185 -18.41 -7.55 2.24
C LEU A 185 -19.76 -7.28 2.89
N ALA A 186 -20.32 -8.29 3.58
CA ALA A 186 -21.56 -8.12 4.31
C ALA A 186 -21.46 -7.09 5.43
N ALA A 187 -20.28 -6.93 6.05
CA ALA A 187 -20.05 -5.90 7.05
C ALA A 187 -20.10 -4.49 6.47
N LEU A 188 -19.69 -4.29 5.22
CA LEU A 188 -19.82 -3.02 4.50
C LEU A 188 -21.29 -2.71 4.21
N GLN A 189 -22.03 -3.70 3.67
CA GLN A 189 -23.45 -3.56 3.39
C GLN A 189 -24.25 -3.23 4.66
N ALA A 190 -23.94 -3.89 5.77
CA ALA A 190 -24.57 -3.62 7.07
C ALA A 190 -24.32 -2.18 7.57
N GLN A 191 -23.25 -1.53 7.11
CA GLN A 191 -22.95 -0.13 7.39
C GLN A 191 -23.52 0.84 6.32
N GLY A 192 -24.33 0.36 5.41
CA GLY A 192 -25.02 1.17 4.40
C GLY A 192 -24.18 1.48 3.14
N PHE A 193 -23.09 0.74 2.91
CA PHE A 193 -22.38 0.84 1.63
C PHE A 193 -23.14 0.08 0.53
N THR A 194 -23.26 0.71 -0.62
CA THR A 194 -23.48 0.00 -1.88
C THR A 194 -22.15 -0.63 -2.29
N VAL A 195 -22.09 -1.94 -2.41
CA VAL A 195 -20.89 -2.67 -2.79
C VAL A 195 -20.96 -3.03 -4.28
N ALA A 196 -20.11 -2.43 -5.08
CA ALA A 196 -20.06 -2.59 -6.54
C ALA A 196 -18.76 -3.28 -6.97
N ALA A 197 -18.85 -4.34 -7.76
CA ALA A 197 -17.72 -5.06 -8.30
C ALA A 197 -17.35 -4.52 -9.69
N MET A 198 -16.08 -4.10 -9.87
CA MET A 198 -15.56 -3.71 -11.19
C MET A 198 -15.27 -4.96 -12.02
N GLU A 199 -16.27 -5.46 -12.73
CA GLU A 199 -16.19 -6.71 -13.52
C GLU A 199 -17.10 -6.65 -14.74
N LEU A 200 -16.68 -7.30 -15.85
CA LEU A 200 -17.46 -7.46 -17.07
C LEU A 200 -18.40 -8.66 -16.91
N THR A 201 -19.64 -8.41 -16.47
CA THR A 201 -20.72 -9.37 -16.48
C THR A 201 -21.83 -8.92 -17.45
N ASP A 202 -22.69 -9.83 -17.87
CA ASP A 202 -23.77 -9.52 -18.82
C ASP A 202 -24.74 -8.45 -18.27
N ASP A 203 -24.91 -8.40 -16.94
CA ASP A 203 -25.78 -7.49 -16.22
C ASP A 203 -25.04 -6.28 -15.61
N ALA A 204 -23.74 -6.13 -15.91
CA ALA A 204 -22.96 -4.99 -15.39
C ALA A 204 -23.48 -3.66 -15.92
N VAL A 205 -23.70 -2.72 -15.02
CA VAL A 205 -24.04 -1.33 -15.38
C VAL A 205 -22.78 -0.54 -15.76
N ASP A 206 -22.94 0.48 -16.56
CA ASP A 206 -21.82 1.35 -16.90
C ASP A 206 -21.41 2.23 -15.71
N LEU A 207 -20.14 2.58 -15.60
CA LEU A 207 -19.60 3.32 -14.48
C LEU A 207 -20.26 4.71 -14.31
N ASP A 208 -20.54 5.41 -15.41
CA ASP A 208 -21.25 6.70 -15.42
C ASP A 208 -22.71 6.55 -14.93
N GLU A 209 -23.35 5.42 -15.20
CA GLU A 209 -24.68 5.12 -14.64
C GLU A 209 -24.61 4.95 -13.13
N LEU A 210 -23.59 4.24 -12.59
CA LEU A 210 -23.38 4.14 -11.15
C LEU A 210 -23.14 5.52 -10.54
N ALA A 211 -22.30 6.34 -11.17
CA ALA A 211 -22.03 7.72 -10.73
C ALA A 211 -23.31 8.57 -10.71
N ALA A 212 -24.17 8.43 -11.72
CA ALA A 212 -25.47 9.11 -11.77
C ALA A 212 -26.44 8.71 -10.65
N ARG A 213 -26.35 7.48 -10.14
CA ARG A 213 -27.14 7.00 -8.99
C ARG A 213 -26.75 7.67 -7.67
N ARG A 214 -25.53 8.24 -7.58
CA ARG A 214 -24.98 8.95 -6.42
C ARG A 214 -25.17 8.21 -5.08
N PRO A 215 -24.71 6.95 -4.95
CA PRO A 215 -24.83 6.25 -3.69
C PRO A 215 -24.15 7.04 -2.57
N GLU A 216 -24.83 7.16 -1.43
CA GLU A 216 -24.31 7.94 -0.31
C GLU A 216 -22.98 7.36 0.20
N ARG A 217 -22.91 6.04 0.28
CA ARG A 217 -21.70 5.28 0.64
C ARG A 217 -21.45 4.21 -0.41
N LEU A 218 -20.26 4.23 -0.99
CA LEU A 218 -19.86 3.32 -2.08
C LEU A 218 -18.57 2.58 -1.73
N ALA A 219 -18.59 1.27 -1.86
CA ALA A 219 -17.41 0.41 -1.84
C ALA A 219 -17.21 -0.20 -3.23
N LEU A 220 -16.09 0.13 -3.88
CA LEU A 220 -15.71 -0.41 -5.17
C LEU A 220 -14.74 -1.57 -4.99
N VAL A 221 -15.13 -2.77 -5.41
CA VAL A 221 -14.29 -3.97 -5.40
C VAL A 221 -13.53 -4.05 -6.71
N LEU A 222 -12.21 -4.16 -6.62
CA LEU A 222 -11.27 -4.29 -7.73
C LEU A 222 -10.62 -5.67 -7.66
N GLY A 223 -10.75 -6.46 -8.69
CA GLY A 223 -10.22 -7.83 -8.75
C GLY A 223 -8.84 -7.93 -9.39
N THR A 224 -8.24 -9.11 -9.26
CA THR A 224 -6.94 -9.42 -9.89
C THR A 224 -7.05 -9.45 -11.41
N GLU A 225 -5.93 -9.16 -12.06
CA GLU A 225 -5.82 -9.24 -13.53
C GLU A 225 -5.87 -10.71 -14.00
N GLY A 226 -6.57 -10.95 -15.10
CA GLY A 226 -6.63 -12.23 -15.80
C GLY A 226 -7.73 -13.18 -15.33
N ALA A 227 -7.82 -13.48 -14.04
CA ALA A 227 -8.84 -14.39 -13.52
C ALA A 227 -10.17 -13.68 -13.17
N GLY A 228 -10.16 -12.35 -13.09
CA GLY A 228 -11.30 -11.58 -12.61
C GLY A 228 -11.60 -11.80 -11.13
N MET A 229 -12.82 -11.46 -10.72
CA MET A 229 -13.29 -11.70 -9.35
C MET A 229 -13.78 -13.12 -9.14
N SER A 230 -13.70 -13.60 -7.91
CA SER A 230 -14.26 -14.91 -7.56
C SER A 230 -15.79 -14.91 -7.68
N GLU A 231 -16.36 -16.07 -8.01
CA GLU A 231 -17.82 -16.26 -8.03
C GLU A 231 -18.46 -15.89 -6.69
N GLY A 232 -17.78 -16.21 -5.59
CA GLY A 232 -18.23 -15.87 -4.24
C GLY A 232 -18.35 -14.36 -4.03
N THR A 233 -17.39 -13.59 -4.56
CA THR A 233 -17.41 -12.12 -4.50
C THR A 233 -18.55 -11.57 -5.35
N LEU A 234 -18.68 -12.04 -6.60
CA LEU A 234 -19.77 -11.61 -7.49
C LEU A 234 -21.16 -11.91 -6.90
N ALA A 235 -21.31 -13.02 -6.19
CA ALA A 235 -22.55 -13.35 -5.50
C ALA A 235 -22.81 -12.49 -4.24
N ALA A 236 -21.78 -11.88 -3.67
CA ALA A 236 -21.87 -11.11 -2.43
C ALA A 236 -22.02 -9.59 -2.64
N VAL A 237 -21.77 -9.07 -3.85
CA VAL A 237 -21.90 -7.64 -4.16
C VAL A 237 -23.35 -7.28 -4.53
N ASP A 238 -23.67 -5.98 -4.45
CA ASP A 238 -24.99 -5.48 -4.81
C ASP A 238 -25.17 -5.35 -6.33
N LEU A 239 -24.07 -5.06 -7.05
CA LEU A 239 -24.07 -4.94 -8.51
C LEU A 239 -22.65 -5.10 -9.09
N ALA A 240 -22.59 -5.47 -10.37
CA ALA A 240 -21.39 -5.38 -11.18
C ALA A 240 -21.38 -4.06 -11.97
N VAL A 241 -20.18 -3.50 -12.15
CA VAL A 241 -19.96 -2.23 -12.84
C VAL A 241 -18.82 -2.39 -13.82
N LYS A 242 -18.97 -1.82 -15.01
CA LYS A 242 -17.93 -1.84 -16.06
C LYS A 242 -17.58 -0.45 -16.53
N ILE A 243 -16.32 -0.30 -16.95
CA ILE A 243 -15.88 0.85 -17.73
C ILE A 243 -16.21 0.55 -19.19
N PRO A 244 -17.05 1.36 -19.88
CA PRO A 244 -17.33 1.14 -21.30
C PRO A 244 -16.04 1.21 -22.12
N MET A 245 -15.77 0.16 -22.90
CA MET A 245 -14.57 0.06 -23.73
C MET A 245 -14.93 -0.12 -25.21
N ARG A 246 -13.98 0.19 -26.08
CA ARG A 246 -14.14 -0.04 -27.51
C ARG A 246 -14.13 -1.57 -27.82
N PRO A 247 -14.84 -2.01 -28.86
CA PRO A 247 -14.81 -3.42 -29.26
C PRO A 247 -13.38 -3.95 -29.43
N GLY A 248 -13.12 -5.15 -28.91
CA GLY A 248 -11.82 -5.81 -28.97
C GLY A 248 -10.87 -5.45 -27.84
N VAL A 249 -11.31 -4.65 -26.86
CA VAL A 249 -10.58 -4.39 -25.61
C VAL A 249 -11.47 -4.79 -24.44
N ASP A 250 -11.06 -5.80 -23.67
CA ASP A 250 -11.89 -6.39 -22.61
C ASP A 250 -11.54 -5.88 -21.22
N SER A 251 -10.31 -5.35 -21.02
CA SER A 251 -9.86 -4.90 -19.71
C SER A 251 -8.81 -3.79 -19.77
N LEU A 252 -8.68 -3.06 -18.68
CA LEU A 252 -7.55 -2.19 -18.36
C LEU A 252 -6.72 -2.83 -17.24
N ASN A 253 -5.43 -2.47 -17.18
CA ASN A 253 -4.67 -2.74 -15.97
C ASN A 253 -5.45 -2.24 -14.73
N VAL A 254 -5.49 -3.02 -13.66
CA VAL A 254 -6.33 -2.75 -12.49
C VAL A 254 -6.03 -1.39 -11.84
N ALA A 255 -4.76 -0.94 -11.86
CA ALA A 255 -4.41 0.38 -11.34
C ALA A 255 -4.95 1.51 -12.24
N ALA A 256 -4.99 1.32 -13.56
CA ALA A 256 -5.61 2.27 -14.48
C ALA A 256 -7.14 2.29 -14.30
N ALA A 257 -7.77 1.12 -14.22
CA ALA A 257 -9.20 0.99 -13.95
C ALA A 257 -9.60 1.66 -12.64
N SER A 258 -8.79 1.50 -11.57
CA SER A 258 -9.03 2.15 -10.28
C SER A 258 -9.02 3.67 -10.38
N ALA A 259 -8.07 4.26 -11.13
CA ALA A 259 -7.99 5.70 -11.29
C ALA A 259 -9.21 6.28 -12.02
N VAL A 260 -9.70 5.57 -13.05
CA VAL A 260 -10.94 5.96 -13.75
C VAL A 260 -12.14 5.88 -12.82
N ALA A 261 -12.26 4.78 -12.07
CA ALA A 261 -13.40 4.53 -11.18
C ALA A 261 -13.43 5.49 -9.96
N PHE A 262 -12.27 5.93 -9.48
CA PHE A 262 -12.21 6.89 -8.36
C PHE A 262 -12.47 8.34 -8.80
N TRP A 263 -12.24 8.64 -10.09
CA TRP A 263 -12.50 9.96 -10.65
C TRP A 263 -14.00 10.22 -10.85
N GLU A 264 -14.77 9.22 -11.28
CA GLU A 264 -16.23 9.31 -11.46
C GLU A 264 -16.99 9.33 -10.10
#